data_66a22f5a4f6c7891c6a7c3f43a4989a0
#
_entry.id   66a22f5a4f6c7891c6a7c3f43a4989a0
#
_cell.length_a   1.000
_cell.length_b   1.000
_cell.length_c   1.000
_cell.angle_alpha   90.00
_cell.angle_beta   90.00
_cell.angle_gamma   90.00
#
_symmetry.space_group_name_H-M   'P 1'
#
loop_
_entity.id
_entity.type
_entity.pdbx_description
1 polymer ?
#
loop_
_entity_poly.entity_id
_entity_poly.type
_entity_poly.pdbx_seq_one_letter_code
_entity_poly.pdbx_strand_id
1 'polypeptide(L)'
;MAQEASVPSPKGPASNLRETFEHTIIALKRIFEAPLHPVVTSIAPNGGIGAGVAYESPAREGLKSSARTVYTAYNYWLAQATLGFEDRRGGIQAFGRVREMGRLDYFGSGPNSSLSNRTSYSYRDPVIGADARFRATPWLTVGGRAEHIWPYATSGERSPSIEQRFSTNDAAGLFTRSQFGRYQASVDVRVPPGAGDAFYQGTRARTTYAVYDDRTLDLFNFSRLDLEAQQIFAGLGTYHRLTLSGWLSRSITGAGQDVPFYFQRTLGGSSEVRGLQEYRLGSDGTEATLRGFRSLRFRDRNHLLLQAEYRLPVWDLLEATVFGDAGKVAPRSSDLDLTDLRHDFGFSVSVMESWRTKARVDVAFGSGEGAHIFFSFGRLTP
;
A
#
# COMPACT_ATOMS: atom_id res chain seq x y z
N MET A 1 24.43 -14.68 65.99
CA MET A 1 24.58 -14.21 64.60
C MET A 1 23.30 -13.50 64.16
N ALA A 2 23.34 -12.18 64.13
CA ALA A 2 22.20 -11.36 63.73
C ALA A 2 22.24 -11.25 62.18
N GLN A 3 21.12 -11.57 61.54
CA GLN A 3 20.92 -11.45 60.11
C GLN A 3 20.57 -9.97 59.84
N GLU A 4 21.49 -9.23 59.22
CA GLU A 4 21.21 -7.86 58.72
C GLU A 4 20.16 -7.91 57.63
N ALA A 5 19.01 -7.33 57.90
CA ALA A 5 17.97 -7.06 56.91
C ALA A 5 18.45 -5.94 55.97
N SER A 6 18.74 -6.29 54.70
CA SER A 6 19.07 -5.28 53.70
C SER A 6 17.86 -4.39 53.41
N VAL A 7 17.98 -3.13 53.76
CA VAL A 7 17.02 -2.09 53.40
C VAL A 7 17.11 -1.83 51.91
N PRO A 8 16.01 -1.93 51.14
CA PRO A 8 16.07 -1.65 49.70
C PRO A 8 16.38 -0.15 49.50
N SER A 9 17.41 0.14 48.70
CA SER A 9 17.76 1.50 48.31
C SER A 9 16.57 2.21 47.63
N PRO A 10 16.29 3.47 47.94
CA PRO A 10 15.21 4.19 47.27
C PRO A 10 15.52 4.34 45.79
N LYS A 11 14.58 3.88 44.95
CA LYS A 11 14.67 4.04 43.51
C LYS A 11 14.70 5.52 43.13
N GLY A 12 15.69 5.96 42.39
CA GLY A 12 15.81 7.34 41.95
C GLY A 12 14.70 7.73 40.93
N PRO A 13 14.42 9.04 40.72
CA PRO A 13 13.35 9.50 39.83
C PRO A 13 13.46 8.96 38.39
N ALA A 14 14.65 8.67 37.90
CA ALA A 14 14.88 8.09 36.59
C ALA A 14 14.40 6.61 36.47
N SER A 15 14.48 5.85 37.59
CA SER A 15 13.98 4.45 37.60
C SER A 15 12.45 4.41 37.59
N ASN A 16 11.80 5.36 38.27
CA ASN A 16 10.35 5.46 38.31
C ASN A 16 9.78 5.90 36.96
N LEU A 17 10.45 6.80 36.23
CA LEU A 17 10.07 7.18 34.86
C LEU A 17 10.19 6.01 33.90
N ARG A 18 11.25 5.23 33.99
CA ARG A 18 11.44 4.04 33.13
C ARG A 18 10.38 2.98 33.41
N GLU A 19 10.10 2.66 34.67
CA GLU A 19 9.04 1.71 35.06
C GLU A 19 7.65 2.21 34.59
N THR A 20 7.34 3.48 34.75
CA THR A 20 6.08 4.08 34.28
C THR A 20 5.97 3.97 32.76
N PHE A 21 7.04 4.23 32.02
CA PHE A 21 7.09 4.12 30.58
C PHE A 21 6.92 2.67 30.10
N GLU A 22 7.61 1.71 30.71
CA GLU A 22 7.47 0.29 30.44
C GLU A 22 6.04 -0.21 30.72
N HIS A 23 5.44 0.17 31.86
CA HIS A 23 4.04 -0.16 32.16
C HIS A 23 3.06 0.45 31.17
N THR A 24 3.29 1.68 30.73
CA THR A 24 2.45 2.35 29.72
C THR A 24 2.54 1.62 28.39
N ILE A 25 3.74 1.23 27.95
CA ILE A 25 3.94 0.45 26.71
C ILE A 25 3.24 -0.91 26.82
N ILE A 26 3.35 -1.61 27.94
CA ILE A 26 2.69 -2.91 28.14
C ILE A 26 1.16 -2.74 28.12
N ALA A 27 0.62 -1.71 28.75
CA ALA A 27 -0.80 -1.43 28.73
C ALA A 27 -1.30 -1.09 27.33
N LEU A 28 -0.57 -0.26 26.58
CA LEU A 28 -0.87 0.04 25.17
C LEU A 28 -0.82 -1.23 24.31
N LYS A 29 0.24 -2.06 24.46
CA LYS A 29 0.33 -3.34 23.76
C LYS A 29 -0.93 -4.20 23.99
N ARG A 30 -1.35 -4.37 25.23
CA ARG A 30 -2.55 -5.15 25.56
C ARG A 30 -3.83 -4.62 24.90
N ILE A 31 -3.97 -3.29 24.80
CA ILE A 31 -5.12 -2.67 24.14
C ILE A 31 -5.10 -2.94 22.63
N PHE A 32 -3.92 -2.83 21.98
CA PHE A 32 -3.78 -3.04 20.53
C PHE A 32 -3.69 -4.51 20.11
N GLU A 33 -3.39 -5.43 21.04
CA GLU A 33 -3.36 -6.88 20.82
C GLU A 33 -4.68 -7.57 21.19
N ALA A 34 -5.64 -6.86 21.76
CA ALA A 34 -6.96 -7.40 22.05
C ALA A 34 -7.69 -7.77 20.75
N PRO A 35 -8.53 -8.80 20.72
CA PRO A 35 -9.33 -9.13 19.55
C PRO A 35 -10.14 -7.94 19.01
N LEU A 36 -10.65 -7.11 19.89
CA LEU A 36 -11.26 -5.81 19.57
C LEU A 36 -10.29 -4.71 20.01
N HIS A 37 -9.78 -3.93 19.08
CA HIS A 37 -8.77 -2.92 19.37
C HIS A 37 -8.96 -1.64 18.53
N PRO A 38 -8.48 -0.49 19.03
CA PRO A 38 -8.49 0.74 18.27
C PRO A 38 -7.50 0.66 17.11
N VAL A 39 -7.78 1.39 16.03
CA VAL A 39 -6.90 1.53 14.86
C VAL A 39 -6.68 3.00 14.58
N VAL A 40 -5.42 3.37 14.34
CA VAL A 40 -5.03 4.69 13.83
C VAL A 40 -4.32 4.47 12.49
N THR A 41 -4.87 4.99 11.42
CA THR A 41 -4.33 4.79 10.06
C THR A 41 -4.85 5.84 9.10
N SER A 42 -4.31 5.88 7.87
CA SER A 42 -4.89 6.61 6.75
C SER A 42 -5.58 5.62 5.81
N ILE A 43 -6.66 6.05 5.15
CA ILE A 43 -7.38 5.23 4.16
C ILE A 43 -6.75 5.39 2.77
N ALA A 44 -6.44 6.62 2.38
CA ALA A 44 -5.89 6.97 1.08
C ALA A 44 -5.22 8.35 1.12
N PRO A 45 -4.48 8.75 0.09
CA PRO A 45 -3.89 10.09 0.01
C PRO A 45 -4.94 11.20 0.23
N ASN A 46 -4.50 12.29 0.87
CA ASN A 46 -5.32 13.46 1.23
C ASN A 46 -6.46 13.19 2.23
N GLY A 47 -6.61 11.99 2.76
CA GLY A 47 -7.61 11.65 3.78
C GLY A 47 -7.24 12.10 5.20
N GLY A 48 -5.96 12.39 5.43
CA GLY A 48 -5.45 12.68 6.77
C GLY A 48 -5.36 11.43 7.64
N ILE A 49 -5.08 11.65 8.93
CA ILE A 49 -5.08 10.59 9.93
C ILE A 49 -6.53 10.23 10.28
N GLY A 50 -6.80 8.95 10.39
CA GLY A 50 -8.08 8.41 10.80
C GLY A 50 -7.97 7.56 12.06
N ALA A 51 -9.09 7.44 12.74
CA ALA A 51 -9.28 6.55 13.88
C ALA A 51 -10.41 5.56 13.58
N GLY A 52 -10.34 4.41 14.20
CA GLY A 52 -11.33 3.37 14.00
C GLY A 52 -11.22 2.25 15.00
N VAL A 53 -11.94 1.19 14.72
CA VAL A 53 -11.96 -0.03 15.51
C VAL A 53 -11.75 -1.22 14.60
N ALA A 54 -10.94 -2.16 15.01
CA ALA A 54 -10.76 -3.44 14.35
C ALA A 54 -11.08 -4.59 15.30
N TYR A 55 -11.63 -5.64 14.73
CA TYR A 55 -11.83 -6.93 15.35
C TYR A 55 -11.06 -7.98 14.57
N GLU A 56 -10.24 -8.76 15.25
CA GLU A 56 -9.54 -9.91 14.67
C GLU A 56 -9.83 -11.13 15.55
N SER A 57 -10.46 -12.15 14.98
CA SER A 57 -10.74 -13.36 15.75
C SER A 57 -9.45 -14.07 16.12
N PRO A 58 -9.34 -14.65 17.33
CA PRO A 58 -8.30 -15.60 17.61
C PRO A 58 -8.33 -16.74 16.59
N ALA A 59 -7.17 -17.10 16.04
CA ALA A 59 -7.10 -18.21 15.09
C ALA A 59 -7.54 -19.52 15.77
N ARG A 60 -8.60 -20.15 15.24
CA ARG A 60 -9.08 -21.47 15.68
C ARG A 60 -9.04 -22.41 14.49
N GLU A 61 -8.22 -23.45 14.56
CA GLU A 61 -8.13 -24.50 13.54
C GLU A 61 -8.02 -23.96 12.10
N GLY A 62 -7.29 -22.83 11.91
CA GLY A 62 -7.12 -22.18 10.62
C GLY A 62 -8.23 -21.19 10.23
N LEU A 63 -9.36 -21.16 10.92
CA LEU A 63 -10.43 -20.18 10.68
C LEU A 63 -10.02 -18.81 11.23
N LYS A 64 -10.12 -17.78 10.38
CA LYS A 64 -9.83 -16.39 10.72
C LYS A 64 -10.98 -15.50 10.26
N SER A 65 -11.39 -14.58 11.12
CA SER A 65 -12.30 -13.50 10.73
C SER A 65 -11.77 -12.16 11.19
N SER A 66 -11.98 -11.13 10.40
CA SER A 66 -11.65 -9.77 10.79
C SER A 66 -12.72 -8.81 10.30
N ALA A 67 -12.89 -7.72 11.04
CA ALA A 67 -13.70 -6.59 10.63
C ALA A 67 -13.02 -5.31 11.08
N ARG A 68 -13.06 -4.26 10.27
CA ARG A 68 -12.55 -2.95 10.68
C ARG A 68 -13.40 -1.83 10.10
N THR A 69 -13.47 -0.74 10.84
CA THR A 69 -14.02 0.52 10.38
C THR A 69 -13.06 1.64 10.74
N VAL A 70 -12.90 2.59 9.83
CA VAL A 70 -12.00 3.75 10.01
C VAL A 70 -12.71 4.99 9.47
N TYR A 71 -12.56 6.10 10.17
CA TYR A 71 -13.00 7.43 9.75
C TYR A 71 -11.84 8.40 9.89
N THR A 72 -11.62 9.25 8.87
CA THR A 72 -10.45 10.15 8.82
C THR A 72 -10.85 11.61 9.00
N ALA A 73 -9.86 12.45 9.31
CA ALA A 73 -10.03 13.89 9.52
C ALA A 73 -10.65 14.64 8.33
N TYR A 74 -10.53 14.10 7.12
CA TYR A 74 -11.11 14.70 5.90
C TYR A 74 -12.25 13.87 5.32
N ASN A 75 -13.06 13.27 6.19
CA ASN A 75 -14.30 12.56 5.87
C ASN A 75 -14.14 11.31 5.00
N TYR A 76 -12.93 10.72 4.92
CA TYR A 76 -12.83 9.39 4.34
C TYR A 76 -13.32 8.36 5.32
N TRP A 77 -14.02 7.37 4.85
CA TRP A 77 -14.40 6.26 5.68
C TRP A 77 -14.23 4.92 4.98
N LEU A 78 -14.00 3.90 5.77
CA LEU A 78 -13.80 2.52 5.36
C LEU A 78 -14.55 1.60 6.32
N ALA A 79 -15.29 0.64 5.77
CA ALA A 79 -15.74 -0.54 6.49
C ALA A 79 -15.34 -1.78 5.68
N GLN A 80 -14.77 -2.77 6.35
CA GLN A 80 -14.26 -4.00 5.73
C GLN A 80 -14.46 -5.18 6.67
N ALA A 81 -14.82 -6.33 6.10
CA ALA A 81 -14.89 -7.61 6.82
C ALA A 81 -14.27 -8.71 5.97
N THR A 82 -13.64 -9.68 6.62
CA THR A 82 -13.09 -10.89 5.99
C THR A 82 -13.45 -12.11 6.82
N LEU A 83 -13.65 -13.23 6.13
CA LEU A 83 -13.83 -14.55 6.73
C LEU A 83 -13.07 -15.55 5.88
N GLY A 84 -12.19 -16.32 6.45
CA GLY A 84 -11.36 -17.25 5.69
C GLY A 84 -10.81 -18.38 6.52
N PHE A 85 -10.25 -19.32 5.80
CA PHE A 85 -9.52 -20.46 6.33
C PHE A 85 -8.10 -20.43 5.75
N GLU A 86 -7.11 -20.66 6.60
CA GLU A 86 -5.71 -20.72 6.19
C GLU A 86 -4.99 -21.86 6.91
N ASP A 87 -4.24 -22.63 6.14
CA ASP A 87 -3.35 -23.68 6.63
C ASP A 87 -1.92 -23.52 6.09
N ARG A 88 -1.07 -24.54 6.29
CA ARG A 88 0.32 -24.52 5.81
C ARG A 88 0.45 -24.53 4.29
N ARG A 89 -0.56 -25.02 3.56
CA ARG A 89 -0.58 -25.15 2.10
C ARG A 89 -1.24 -23.98 1.40
N GLY A 90 -2.00 -23.16 2.12
CA GLY A 90 -2.66 -22.01 1.54
C GLY A 90 -3.87 -21.57 2.31
N GLY A 91 -4.80 -20.90 1.64
CA GLY A 91 -6.01 -20.45 2.26
C GLY A 91 -7.03 -19.96 1.25
N ILE A 92 -8.25 -19.83 1.74
CA ILE A 92 -9.37 -19.23 1.02
C ILE A 92 -10.01 -18.21 1.94
N GLN A 93 -10.39 -17.06 1.42
CA GLN A 93 -11.16 -16.07 2.18
C GLN A 93 -12.23 -15.42 1.32
N ALA A 94 -13.36 -15.11 1.94
CA ALA A 94 -14.35 -14.19 1.43
C ALA A 94 -14.17 -12.84 2.12
N PHE A 95 -14.47 -11.75 1.42
CA PHE A 95 -14.34 -10.40 1.97
C PHE A 95 -15.41 -9.48 1.40
N GLY A 96 -15.71 -8.45 2.16
CA GLY A 96 -16.50 -7.31 1.74
C GLY A 96 -15.83 -6.02 2.20
N ARG A 97 -15.88 -4.98 1.37
CA ARG A 97 -15.35 -3.65 1.68
C ARG A 97 -16.25 -2.59 1.07
N VAL A 98 -16.40 -1.52 1.82
CA VAL A 98 -16.91 -0.26 1.30
C VAL A 98 -16.01 0.86 1.80
N ARG A 99 -15.64 1.80 0.92
CA ARG A 99 -14.92 3.02 1.31
C ARG A 99 -15.40 4.19 0.47
N GLU A 100 -15.24 5.38 1.02
CA GLU A 100 -15.54 6.64 0.34
C GLU A 100 -14.42 7.64 0.63
N MET A 101 -13.96 8.32 -0.41
CA MET A 101 -12.80 9.21 -0.39
C MET A 101 -13.13 10.47 -1.20
N GLY A 102 -13.44 11.57 -0.50
CA GLY A 102 -14.00 12.79 -1.11
C GLY A 102 -12.97 13.75 -1.73
N ARG A 103 -11.65 13.51 -1.57
CA ARG A 103 -10.61 14.51 -1.89
C ARG A 103 -9.41 13.94 -2.63
N LEU A 104 -9.60 12.91 -3.44
CA LEU A 104 -8.50 12.34 -4.23
C LEU A 104 -8.05 13.33 -5.30
N ASP A 105 -6.74 13.42 -5.53
CA ASP A 105 -6.18 14.31 -6.54
C ASP A 105 -6.26 13.72 -7.95
N TYR A 106 -6.54 14.61 -8.92
CA TYR A 106 -6.44 14.33 -10.34
C TYR A 106 -5.73 15.49 -11.04
N PHE A 107 -4.74 15.19 -11.87
CA PHE A 107 -3.91 16.16 -12.59
C PHE A 107 -4.05 16.04 -14.12
N GLY A 108 -4.96 15.18 -14.57
CA GLY A 108 -5.06 14.72 -15.96
C GLY A 108 -4.31 13.39 -16.16
N SER A 109 -4.54 12.76 -17.30
CA SER A 109 -3.84 11.54 -17.70
C SER A 109 -2.56 11.87 -18.48
N GLY A 110 -1.61 10.93 -18.48
CA GLY A 110 -0.37 11.02 -19.23
C GLY A 110 0.84 11.48 -18.43
N PRO A 111 2.05 11.28 -19.01
CA PRO A 111 3.33 11.59 -18.38
C PRO A 111 3.60 13.09 -18.22
N ASN A 112 2.94 13.92 -19.02
CA ASN A 112 3.12 15.37 -19.07
C ASN A 112 1.98 16.16 -18.40
N SER A 113 1.17 15.48 -17.55
CA SER A 113 0.13 16.18 -16.77
C SER A 113 0.75 17.31 -15.94
N SER A 114 0.08 18.48 -15.90
CA SER A 114 0.61 19.67 -15.21
C SER A 114 0.18 19.71 -13.75
N LEU A 115 1.06 20.17 -12.87
CA LEU A 115 0.75 20.44 -11.47
C LEU A 115 -0.34 21.52 -11.32
N SER A 116 -0.38 22.51 -12.22
CA SER A 116 -1.39 23.55 -12.26
C SER A 116 -2.79 23.04 -12.54
N ASN A 117 -2.92 21.86 -13.15
CA ASN A 117 -4.20 21.21 -13.46
C ASN A 117 -4.79 20.43 -12.28
N ARG A 118 -4.19 20.52 -11.10
CA ARG A 118 -4.66 19.82 -9.91
C ARG A 118 -6.14 20.13 -9.64
N THR A 119 -6.92 19.05 -9.55
CA THR A 119 -8.32 19.04 -9.17
C THR A 119 -8.57 17.98 -8.13
N SER A 120 -9.77 17.89 -7.60
CA SER A 120 -10.16 16.78 -6.72
C SER A 120 -11.37 16.04 -7.26
N TYR A 121 -11.47 14.74 -6.92
CA TYR A 121 -12.64 13.92 -7.17
C TYR A 121 -12.99 13.09 -5.94
N SER A 122 -14.26 12.74 -5.82
CA SER A 122 -14.77 11.79 -4.85
C SER A 122 -14.85 10.41 -5.48
N TYR A 123 -14.45 9.39 -4.73
CA TYR A 123 -14.48 8.00 -5.19
C TYR A 123 -15.02 7.07 -4.13
N ARG A 124 -16.01 6.26 -4.51
CA ARG A 124 -16.60 5.22 -3.70
C ARG A 124 -16.49 3.87 -4.43
N ASP A 125 -16.07 2.81 -3.72
CA ASP A 125 -15.91 1.48 -4.29
C ASP A 125 -16.36 0.36 -3.34
N PRO A 126 -17.67 0.09 -3.24
CA PRO A 126 -18.11 -1.17 -2.66
C PRO A 126 -17.56 -2.36 -3.43
N VAL A 127 -17.08 -3.36 -2.70
CA VAL A 127 -16.52 -4.60 -3.27
C VAL A 127 -16.93 -5.78 -2.42
N ILE A 128 -17.31 -6.86 -3.06
CA ILE A 128 -17.47 -8.19 -2.46
C ILE A 128 -16.67 -9.19 -3.28
N GLY A 129 -16.03 -10.15 -2.65
CA GLY A 129 -15.22 -11.10 -3.38
C GLY A 129 -14.72 -12.25 -2.54
N ALA A 130 -13.99 -13.12 -3.23
CA ALA A 130 -13.25 -14.21 -2.61
C ALA A 130 -11.88 -14.34 -3.28
N ASP A 131 -10.91 -14.78 -2.52
CA ASP A 131 -9.59 -15.17 -3.00
C ASP A 131 -9.15 -16.51 -2.41
N ALA A 132 -8.32 -17.21 -3.16
CA ALA A 132 -7.70 -18.45 -2.74
C ALA A 132 -6.22 -18.44 -3.09
N ARG A 133 -5.41 -19.06 -2.25
CA ARG A 133 -3.96 -19.22 -2.43
C ARG A 133 -3.56 -20.66 -2.20
N PHE A 134 -2.61 -21.13 -2.97
CA PHE A 134 -2.05 -22.45 -2.81
C PHE A 134 -0.52 -22.39 -2.95
N ARG A 135 0.18 -22.86 -1.92
CA ARG A 135 1.63 -23.00 -1.93
C ARG A 135 2.00 -24.31 -2.62
N ALA A 136 2.30 -24.22 -3.91
CA ALA A 136 2.65 -25.38 -4.72
C ALA A 136 4.01 -25.98 -4.31
N THR A 137 4.98 -25.10 -3.96
CA THR A 137 6.27 -25.47 -3.42
C THR A 137 6.66 -24.45 -2.31
N PRO A 138 7.74 -24.68 -1.55
CA PRO A 138 8.22 -23.69 -0.57
C PRO A 138 8.56 -22.31 -1.18
N TRP A 139 8.84 -22.25 -2.48
CA TRP A 139 9.24 -21.04 -3.18
C TRP A 139 8.19 -20.54 -4.17
N LEU A 140 7.09 -21.28 -4.41
CA LEU A 140 6.06 -20.95 -5.40
C LEU A 140 4.67 -20.98 -4.76
N THR A 141 3.97 -19.84 -4.85
CA THR A 141 2.56 -19.72 -4.49
C THR A 141 1.76 -19.27 -5.69
N VAL A 142 0.63 -19.94 -5.94
CA VAL A 142 -0.35 -19.53 -6.95
C VAL A 142 -1.62 -19.04 -6.27
N GLY A 143 -2.30 -18.08 -6.87
CA GLY A 143 -3.51 -17.51 -6.32
C GLY A 143 -4.55 -17.18 -7.38
N GLY A 144 -5.80 -17.17 -6.96
CA GLY A 144 -6.95 -16.74 -7.74
C GLY A 144 -7.84 -15.82 -6.92
N ARG A 145 -8.50 -14.87 -7.59
CA ARG A 145 -9.41 -13.93 -6.95
C ARG A 145 -10.57 -13.61 -7.88
N ALA A 146 -11.77 -13.55 -7.32
CA ALA A 146 -12.98 -13.10 -8.01
C ALA A 146 -13.65 -12.01 -7.17
N GLU A 147 -14.01 -10.90 -7.80
CA GLU A 147 -14.64 -9.75 -7.15
C GLU A 147 -15.79 -9.21 -7.98
N HIS A 148 -16.76 -8.65 -7.30
CA HIS A 148 -17.73 -7.74 -7.86
C HIS A 148 -17.53 -6.35 -7.25
N ILE A 149 -17.38 -5.33 -8.10
CA ILE A 149 -17.00 -3.96 -7.72
C ILE A 149 -18.06 -3.00 -8.24
N TRP A 150 -18.50 -2.04 -7.42
CA TRP A 150 -19.42 -0.97 -7.78
C TRP A 150 -18.74 0.40 -7.66
N PRO A 151 -17.79 0.75 -8.56
CA PRO A 151 -17.07 2.00 -8.46
C PRO A 151 -17.96 3.17 -8.86
N TYR A 152 -17.76 4.31 -8.22
CA TYR A 152 -18.42 5.55 -8.58
C TYR A 152 -17.51 6.74 -8.28
N ALA A 153 -17.17 7.51 -9.32
CA ALA A 153 -16.36 8.71 -9.24
C ALA A 153 -17.20 9.93 -9.58
N THR A 154 -17.12 10.97 -8.74
CA THR A 154 -17.91 12.20 -8.86
C THR A 154 -17.07 13.43 -8.51
N SER A 155 -17.74 14.59 -8.46
CA SER A 155 -17.16 15.86 -7.97
C SER A 155 -16.45 15.69 -6.66
N GLY A 156 -15.27 16.29 -6.54
CA GLY A 156 -14.49 16.29 -5.31
C GLY A 156 -14.94 17.35 -4.31
N GLU A 157 -14.69 17.11 -3.04
CA GLU A 157 -15.00 18.04 -1.93
C GLU A 157 -14.05 19.24 -1.85
N ARG A 158 -12.94 19.24 -2.59
CA ARG A 158 -11.98 20.34 -2.63
C ARG A 158 -12.02 21.05 -3.98
N SER A 159 -12.06 22.38 -3.98
CA SER A 159 -11.98 23.20 -5.20
C SER A 159 -10.53 23.32 -5.70
N PRO A 160 -10.29 23.32 -7.03
CA PRO A 160 -11.26 23.01 -8.05
C PRO A 160 -11.64 21.53 -8.07
N SER A 161 -12.93 21.22 -8.31
CA SER A 161 -13.38 19.85 -8.55
C SER A 161 -13.06 19.42 -9.98
N ILE A 162 -13.00 18.10 -10.21
CA ILE A 162 -12.52 17.49 -11.45
C ILE A 162 -13.26 18.02 -12.69
N GLU A 163 -14.57 18.12 -12.64
CA GLU A 163 -15.42 18.58 -13.74
C GLU A 163 -15.22 20.06 -14.10
N GLN A 164 -14.55 20.84 -13.26
CA GLN A 164 -14.26 22.25 -13.54
C GLN A 164 -13.09 22.42 -14.52
N ARG A 165 -12.32 21.34 -14.78
CA ARG A 165 -11.15 21.37 -15.66
C ARG A 165 -11.07 20.22 -16.65
N PHE A 166 -11.80 19.15 -16.39
CA PHE A 166 -11.73 17.92 -17.19
C PHE A 166 -13.13 17.45 -17.57
N SER A 167 -13.28 17.05 -18.82
CA SER A 167 -14.50 16.42 -19.32
C SER A 167 -14.53 14.91 -19.01
N THR A 168 -15.64 14.27 -19.27
CA THR A 168 -15.76 12.81 -19.21
C THR A 168 -14.88 12.09 -20.24
N ASN A 169 -14.46 12.77 -21.30
CA ASN A 169 -13.50 12.22 -22.26
C ASN A 169 -12.06 12.24 -21.71
N ASP A 170 -11.71 13.24 -20.89
CA ASP A 170 -10.40 13.32 -20.24
C ASP A 170 -10.31 12.41 -19.03
N ALA A 171 -11.44 12.09 -18.40
CA ALA A 171 -11.54 11.22 -17.24
C ALA A 171 -12.62 10.15 -17.48
N ALA A 172 -12.31 9.18 -18.33
CA ALA A 172 -13.22 8.10 -18.70
C ALA A 172 -13.78 7.39 -17.45
N GLY A 173 -15.11 7.25 -17.37
CA GLY A 173 -15.81 6.70 -16.21
C GLY A 173 -16.23 7.72 -15.15
N LEU A 174 -15.90 9.01 -15.29
CA LEU A 174 -16.38 10.07 -14.40
C LEU A 174 -17.91 10.20 -14.51
N PHE A 175 -18.61 10.30 -13.36
CA PHE A 175 -20.08 10.31 -13.23
C PHE A 175 -20.79 9.06 -13.74
N THR A 176 -20.04 8.01 -14.05
CA THR A 176 -20.57 6.77 -14.59
C THR A 176 -20.73 5.72 -13.49
N ARG A 177 -21.88 5.07 -13.45
CA ARG A 177 -22.17 3.99 -12.51
C ARG A 177 -22.01 2.64 -13.23
N SER A 178 -20.79 2.15 -13.29
CA SER A 178 -20.50 0.81 -13.84
C SER A 178 -20.42 -0.21 -12.71
N GLN A 179 -20.65 -1.47 -13.07
CA GLN A 179 -20.41 -2.63 -12.20
C GLN A 179 -19.40 -3.54 -12.89
N PHE A 180 -18.40 -3.97 -12.16
CA PHE A 180 -17.34 -4.81 -12.71
C PHE A 180 -17.30 -6.17 -12.05
N GLY A 181 -17.26 -7.21 -12.88
CA GLY A 181 -16.67 -8.49 -12.52
C GLY A 181 -15.17 -8.41 -12.69
N ARG A 182 -14.38 -8.70 -11.63
CA ARG A 182 -12.92 -8.79 -11.72
C ARG A 182 -12.48 -10.20 -11.41
N TYR A 183 -11.70 -10.78 -12.31
CA TYR A 183 -11.13 -12.12 -12.17
C TYR A 183 -9.62 -12.01 -12.29
N GLN A 184 -8.89 -12.55 -11.34
CA GLN A 184 -7.45 -12.41 -11.25
C GLN A 184 -6.79 -13.76 -10.98
N ALA A 185 -5.69 -14.02 -11.65
CA ALA A 185 -4.73 -15.06 -11.33
C ALA A 185 -3.40 -14.44 -10.93
N SER A 186 -2.68 -15.07 -10.03
CA SER A 186 -1.36 -14.62 -9.59
C SER A 186 -0.39 -15.77 -9.38
N VAL A 187 0.88 -15.48 -9.62
CA VAL A 187 2.00 -16.37 -9.34
C VAL A 187 3.03 -15.58 -8.54
N ASP A 188 3.37 -16.07 -7.36
CA ASP A 188 4.39 -15.50 -6.46
C ASP A 188 5.56 -16.46 -6.35
N VAL A 189 6.77 -15.95 -6.60
CA VAL A 189 8.04 -16.66 -6.44
C VAL A 189 8.87 -16.00 -5.36
N ARG A 190 9.44 -16.79 -4.45
CA ARG A 190 10.38 -16.33 -3.41
C ARG A 190 11.57 -17.26 -3.32
N VAL A 191 12.77 -16.74 -3.55
CA VAL A 191 14.03 -17.50 -3.52
C VAL A 191 15.07 -16.74 -2.69
N PRO A 192 15.65 -17.36 -1.64
CA PRO A 192 15.36 -18.68 -1.08
C PRO A 192 13.99 -18.76 -0.41
N PRO A 193 13.42 -19.96 -0.28
CA PRO A 193 12.13 -20.13 0.38
C PRO A 193 12.21 -19.90 1.89
N GLY A 194 11.11 -19.47 2.49
CA GLY A 194 10.91 -19.47 3.94
C GLY A 194 11.62 -18.39 4.73
N ALA A 195 12.33 -17.45 4.10
CA ALA A 195 12.92 -16.32 4.81
C ALA A 195 11.80 -15.44 5.40
N GLY A 196 11.86 -15.15 6.70
CA GLY A 196 11.00 -14.17 7.35
C GLY A 196 11.18 -12.78 6.75
N ASP A 197 10.19 -11.91 6.90
CA ASP A 197 10.18 -10.61 6.19
C ASP A 197 11.26 -9.63 6.67
N ALA A 198 11.82 -9.83 7.85
CA ALA A 198 12.73 -8.87 8.48
C ALA A 198 14.14 -8.81 7.87
N PHE A 199 14.72 -9.97 7.51
CA PHE A 199 16.08 -10.10 6.95
C PHE A 199 16.09 -10.95 5.68
N TYR A 200 15.07 -10.76 4.84
CA TYR A 200 15.05 -11.50 3.61
C TYR A 200 16.19 -11.03 2.69
N GLN A 201 17.04 -11.98 2.32
CA GLN A 201 18.00 -11.83 1.23
C GLN A 201 17.52 -12.71 0.08
N GLY A 202 17.48 -12.18 -1.14
CA GLY A 202 17.11 -12.99 -2.30
C GLY A 202 16.11 -12.28 -3.21
N THR A 203 15.47 -13.07 -4.05
CA THR A 203 14.56 -12.61 -5.09
C THR A 203 13.11 -12.87 -4.72
N ARG A 204 12.26 -11.89 -4.93
CA ARG A 204 10.81 -12.03 -4.94
C ARG A 204 10.29 -11.58 -6.30
N ALA A 205 9.37 -12.32 -6.87
CA ALA A 205 8.71 -11.93 -8.10
C ALA A 205 7.23 -12.28 -8.04
N ARG A 206 6.38 -11.40 -8.57
CA ARG A 206 4.95 -11.63 -8.70
C ARG A 206 4.50 -11.27 -10.09
N THR A 207 3.73 -12.17 -10.69
CA THR A 207 2.96 -11.90 -11.90
C THR A 207 1.49 -11.97 -11.55
N THR A 208 0.74 -10.97 -11.98
CA THR A 208 -0.72 -10.92 -11.80
C THR A 208 -1.37 -10.62 -13.14
N TYR A 209 -2.36 -11.41 -13.52
CA TYR A 209 -3.21 -11.13 -14.67
C TYR A 209 -4.65 -10.99 -14.19
N ALA A 210 -5.28 -9.87 -14.51
CA ALA A 210 -6.65 -9.56 -14.10
C ALA A 210 -7.49 -9.16 -15.31
N VAL A 211 -8.72 -9.66 -15.36
CA VAL A 211 -9.75 -9.26 -16.34
C VAL A 211 -10.80 -8.46 -15.61
N TYR A 212 -11.16 -7.32 -16.16
CA TYR A 212 -12.23 -6.44 -15.70
C TYR A 212 -13.34 -6.47 -16.76
N ASP A 213 -14.50 -6.94 -16.36
CA ASP A 213 -15.70 -7.14 -17.18
C ASP A 213 -16.76 -6.12 -16.73
N ASP A 214 -17.00 -5.09 -17.55
CA ASP A 214 -18.04 -4.06 -17.30
C ASP A 214 -19.42 -4.62 -17.61
N ARG A 215 -20.12 -5.00 -16.56
CA ARG A 215 -21.43 -5.66 -16.61
C ARG A 215 -22.62 -4.73 -16.85
N THR A 216 -22.37 -3.44 -16.98
CA THR A 216 -23.46 -2.43 -17.07
C THR A 216 -23.49 -1.74 -18.42
N LEU A 217 -22.35 -1.26 -18.90
CA LEU A 217 -22.27 -0.40 -20.07
C LEU A 217 -21.54 -1.04 -21.23
N ASP A 218 -20.73 -2.06 -20.98
CA ASP A 218 -19.87 -2.70 -21.98
C ASP A 218 -18.88 -1.73 -22.67
N LEU A 219 -18.47 -0.68 -21.95
CA LEU A 219 -17.56 0.36 -22.44
C LEU A 219 -16.16 0.29 -21.84
N PHE A 220 -16.02 -0.44 -20.72
CA PHE A 220 -14.82 -0.41 -19.90
C PHE A 220 -14.25 -1.82 -19.66
N ASN A 221 -14.33 -2.68 -20.67
CA ASN A 221 -13.73 -4.00 -20.61
C ASN A 221 -12.22 -3.89 -20.86
N PHE A 222 -11.42 -4.42 -19.96
CA PHE A 222 -9.98 -4.46 -20.13
C PHE A 222 -9.36 -5.61 -19.34
N SER A 223 -8.15 -5.99 -19.72
CA SER A 223 -7.31 -6.85 -18.90
C SER A 223 -6.03 -6.13 -18.49
N ARG A 224 -5.42 -6.60 -17.41
CA ARG A 224 -4.19 -6.03 -16.87
C ARG A 224 -3.19 -7.11 -16.52
N LEU A 225 -1.97 -6.89 -16.96
CA LEU A 225 -0.79 -7.65 -16.57
C LEU A 225 0.08 -6.77 -15.67
N ASP A 226 0.33 -7.22 -14.47
CA ASP A 226 1.29 -6.62 -13.54
C ASP A 226 2.47 -7.58 -13.33
N LEU A 227 3.68 -7.07 -13.48
CA LEU A 227 4.93 -7.78 -13.22
C LEU A 227 5.69 -7.00 -12.15
N GLU A 228 5.88 -7.60 -11.00
CA GLU A 228 6.65 -7.04 -9.90
C GLU A 228 7.87 -7.93 -9.64
N ALA A 229 9.02 -7.32 -9.43
CA ALA A 229 10.23 -8.02 -9.03
C ALA A 229 10.99 -7.20 -7.97
N GLN A 230 11.60 -7.90 -7.04
CA GLN A 230 12.43 -7.31 -6.01
C GLN A 230 13.63 -8.21 -5.75
N GLN A 231 14.81 -7.61 -5.72
CA GLN A 231 16.05 -8.26 -5.32
C GLN A 231 16.60 -7.57 -4.08
N ILE A 232 16.86 -8.33 -3.03
CA ILE A 232 17.46 -7.85 -1.79
C ILE A 232 18.84 -8.47 -1.66
N PHE A 233 19.84 -7.60 -1.59
CA PHE A 233 21.23 -7.94 -1.31
C PHE A 233 21.54 -7.60 0.15
N ALA A 234 21.95 -8.58 0.92
CA ALA A 234 22.48 -8.41 2.26
C ALA A 234 24.00 -8.67 2.26
N GLY A 235 24.70 -8.28 3.33
CA GLY A 235 26.11 -8.60 3.47
C GLY A 235 27.10 -7.55 2.93
N LEU A 236 26.63 -6.38 2.52
CA LEU A 236 27.48 -5.21 2.22
C LEU A 236 28.10 -4.59 3.49
N GLY A 237 27.70 -5.08 4.65
CA GLY A 237 28.10 -4.72 6.02
C GLY A 237 27.19 -5.43 7.01
N THR A 238 27.45 -5.30 8.31
CA THR A 238 26.56 -5.89 9.33
C THR A 238 25.18 -5.25 9.23
N TYR A 239 24.19 -6.04 8.83
CA TYR A 239 22.78 -5.63 8.68
C TYR A 239 22.50 -4.60 7.56
N HIS A 240 23.46 -4.29 6.69
CA HIS A 240 23.23 -3.42 5.53
C HIS A 240 22.44 -4.17 4.47
N ARG A 241 21.51 -3.46 3.80
CA ARG A 241 20.66 -4.03 2.75
C ARG A 241 20.53 -3.09 1.57
N LEU A 242 20.76 -3.60 0.37
CA LEU A 242 20.40 -2.93 -0.88
C LEU A 242 19.19 -3.65 -1.45
N THR A 243 18.11 -2.92 -1.67
CA THR A 243 16.87 -3.42 -2.28
C THR A 243 16.69 -2.76 -3.64
N LEU A 244 16.57 -3.56 -4.68
CA LEU A 244 16.19 -3.11 -6.02
C LEU A 244 14.80 -3.66 -6.32
N SER A 245 13.89 -2.82 -6.80
CA SER A 245 12.51 -3.20 -7.14
C SER A 245 12.12 -2.65 -8.49
N GLY A 246 11.31 -3.42 -9.22
CA GLY A 246 10.71 -3.02 -10.48
C GLY A 246 9.24 -3.39 -10.51
N TRP A 247 8.42 -2.53 -11.09
CA TRP A 247 7.01 -2.79 -11.31
C TRP A 247 6.59 -2.29 -12.69
N LEU A 248 6.14 -3.22 -13.53
CA LEU A 248 5.57 -2.96 -14.85
C LEU A 248 4.09 -3.32 -14.80
N SER A 249 3.23 -2.39 -15.20
CA SER A 249 1.80 -2.65 -15.38
C SER A 249 1.37 -2.29 -16.79
N ARG A 250 0.66 -3.19 -17.43
CA ARG A 250 0.14 -3.03 -18.78
C ARG A 250 -1.34 -3.34 -18.80
N SER A 251 -2.16 -2.36 -19.21
CA SER A 251 -3.59 -2.57 -19.48
C SER A 251 -3.82 -2.78 -20.98
N ILE A 252 -4.68 -3.74 -21.31
CA ILE A 252 -5.02 -4.14 -22.66
C ILE A 252 -6.51 -3.95 -22.83
N THR A 253 -6.92 -3.15 -23.81
CA THR A 253 -8.32 -2.85 -24.15
C THR A 253 -8.64 -3.35 -25.55
N GLY A 254 -9.89 -3.76 -25.79
CA GLY A 254 -10.43 -3.98 -27.11
C GLY A 254 -10.73 -2.66 -27.86
N ALA A 255 -11.11 -2.76 -29.12
CA ALA A 255 -11.54 -1.60 -29.88
C ALA A 255 -12.81 -0.98 -29.27
N GLY A 256 -12.84 0.35 -29.12
CA GLY A 256 -13.95 1.07 -28.49
C GLY A 256 -14.03 0.95 -26.97
N GLN A 257 -13.11 0.24 -26.34
CA GLN A 257 -13.04 0.08 -24.88
C GLN A 257 -12.01 1.01 -24.26
N ASP A 258 -12.25 1.46 -23.04
CA ASP A 258 -11.30 2.27 -22.29
C ASP A 258 -11.07 1.74 -20.87
N VAL A 259 -10.00 2.21 -20.23
CA VAL A 259 -9.74 1.98 -18.81
C VAL A 259 -10.25 3.16 -18.02
N PRO A 260 -11.26 3.01 -17.14
CA PRO A 260 -11.73 4.09 -16.30
C PRO A 260 -10.56 4.75 -15.55
N PHE A 261 -10.58 6.09 -15.47
CA PHE A 261 -9.46 6.83 -14.89
C PHE A 261 -9.15 6.38 -13.45
N TYR A 262 -10.15 6.01 -12.68
CA TYR A 262 -9.99 5.52 -11.31
C TYR A 262 -9.39 4.11 -11.22
N PHE A 263 -9.34 3.36 -12.31
CA PHE A 263 -8.61 2.10 -12.42
C PHE A 263 -7.24 2.25 -13.10
N GLN A 264 -6.92 3.38 -13.69
CA GLN A 264 -5.60 3.64 -14.24
C GLN A 264 -4.55 3.62 -13.12
N ARG A 265 -3.34 3.17 -13.46
CA ARG A 265 -2.23 3.16 -12.52
C ARG A 265 -1.69 4.56 -12.26
N THR A 266 -1.24 4.81 -11.05
CA THR A 266 -0.70 6.10 -10.65
C THR A 266 0.73 5.98 -10.17
N LEU A 267 1.52 7.03 -10.44
CA LEU A 267 2.82 7.27 -9.86
C LEU A 267 2.79 8.60 -9.09
N GLY A 268 3.45 8.63 -7.94
CA GLY A 268 3.54 9.77 -7.04
C GLY A 268 3.07 9.43 -5.63
N GLY A 269 3.77 9.98 -4.66
CA GLY A 269 3.54 9.78 -3.23
C GLY A 269 4.49 8.77 -2.60
N SER A 270 4.61 8.86 -1.27
CA SER A 270 5.47 7.98 -0.49
C SER A 270 4.91 6.57 -0.41
N SER A 271 5.75 5.59 -0.63
CA SER A 271 5.55 4.23 -0.15
C SER A 271 6.87 3.68 0.35
N GLU A 272 6.84 2.76 1.29
CA GLU A 272 7.99 1.88 1.49
C GLU A 272 8.24 1.11 0.20
N VAL A 273 9.52 0.77 -0.07
CA VAL A 273 9.82 -0.21 -1.12
C VAL A 273 9.03 -1.46 -0.78
N ARG A 274 8.08 -1.76 -1.63
CA ARG A 274 7.13 -2.82 -1.36
C ARG A 274 7.80 -4.15 -1.46
N GLY A 275 7.81 -4.86 -0.37
CA GLY A 275 7.76 -6.30 -0.49
C GLY A 275 6.51 -6.65 -1.30
N LEU A 276 6.57 -7.68 -2.13
CA LEU A 276 5.41 -8.22 -2.83
C LEU A 276 4.37 -8.63 -1.80
N GLN A 277 3.45 -7.74 -1.47
CA GLN A 277 2.44 -7.97 -0.44
C GLN A 277 1.30 -8.77 -1.03
N GLU A 278 0.80 -9.69 -0.25
CA GLU A 278 -0.12 -10.71 -0.71
C GLU A 278 -1.48 -10.16 -1.12
N TYR A 279 -1.99 -9.10 -0.51
CA TYR A 279 -3.33 -8.61 -0.82
C TYR A 279 -3.46 -7.12 -0.68
N ARG A 280 -3.91 -6.51 -1.77
CA ARG A 280 -4.58 -5.24 -1.72
C ARG A 280 -6.01 -5.44 -2.13
N LEU A 281 -6.90 -5.08 -1.24
CA LEU A 281 -8.31 -5.06 -1.52
C LEU A 281 -8.60 -3.93 -2.49
N GLY A 282 -8.90 -4.28 -3.74
CA GLY A 282 -9.19 -3.35 -4.81
C GLY A 282 -8.02 -2.44 -5.18
N SER A 283 -7.96 -1.98 -6.39
CA SER A 283 -7.02 -0.97 -6.83
C SER A 283 -7.83 0.17 -7.41
N ASP A 284 -7.73 1.33 -6.80
CA ASP A 284 -8.23 2.59 -7.35
C ASP A 284 -7.10 3.42 -7.96
N GLY A 285 -5.92 2.82 -8.11
CA GLY A 285 -4.72 3.51 -8.56
C GLY A 285 -4.04 4.38 -7.51
N THR A 286 -4.44 4.30 -6.23
CA THR A 286 -3.85 5.13 -5.14
C THR A 286 -2.52 4.62 -4.62
N GLU A 287 -1.92 3.65 -5.28
CA GLU A 287 -0.68 3.05 -4.86
C GLU A 287 0.52 3.97 -5.08
N ALA A 288 1.13 4.33 -3.98
CA ALA A 288 2.22 5.29 -3.93
C ALA A 288 3.53 4.75 -4.51
N THR A 289 4.31 5.60 -5.17
CA THR A 289 5.45 5.17 -5.96
C THR A 289 6.58 6.18 -6.03
N LEU A 290 6.55 7.20 -6.86
CA LEU A 290 7.59 8.22 -6.91
C LEU A 290 7.48 9.14 -5.68
N ARG A 291 8.36 8.95 -4.70
CA ARG A 291 8.27 9.61 -3.37
C ARG A 291 8.49 11.11 -3.40
N GLY A 292 9.27 11.61 -4.36
CA GLY A 292 9.53 13.04 -4.55
C GLY A 292 8.41 13.80 -5.25
N PHE A 293 7.27 13.17 -5.50
CA PHE A 293 6.13 13.78 -6.17
C PHE A 293 4.87 13.67 -5.30
N ARG A 294 3.88 14.53 -5.55
CA ARG A 294 2.58 14.44 -4.87
C ARG A 294 1.91 13.11 -5.14
N SER A 295 1.10 12.65 -4.20
CA SER A 295 0.31 11.45 -4.40
C SER A 295 -0.61 11.57 -5.61
N LEU A 296 -0.73 10.47 -6.38
CA LEU A 296 -1.56 10.38 -7.60
C LEU A 296 -1.12 11.33 -8.73
N ARG A 297 0.13 11.78 -8.72
CA ARG A 297 0.63 12.85 -9.59
C ARG A 297 0.58 12.53 -11.08
N PHE A 298 0.98 11.34 -11.45
CA PHE A 298 0.96 10.86 -12.83
C PHE A 298 0.02 9.67 -12.93
N ARG A 299 -0.80 9.62 -13.96
CA ARG A 299 -1.83 8.59 -14.13
C ARG A 299 -1.96 8.20 -15.59
N ASP A 300 -1.96 6.89 -15.88
CA ASP A 300 -2.29 6.38 -17.21
C ASP A 300 -2.61 4.86 -17.16
N ARG A 301 -2.94 4.30 -18.33
CA ARG A 301 -3.27 2.87 -18.52
C ARG A 301 -2.09 1.96 -18.19
N ASN A 302 -0.88 2.40 -18.46
CA ASN A 302 0.34 1.62 -18.28
C ASN A 302 1.34 2.40 -17.43
N HIS A 303 2.19 1.69 -16.69
CA HIS A 303 3.30 2.33 -15.97
C HIS A 303 4.52 1.42 -15.86
N LEU A 304 5.65 2.05 -15.68
CA LEU A 304 6.93 1.46 -15.29
C LEU A 304 7.44 2.21 -14.04
N LEU A 305 7.86 1.47 -13.03
CA LEU A 305 8.49 1.99 -11.83
C LEU A 305 9.74 1.17 -11.51
N LEU A 306 10.84 1.86 -11.22
CA LEU A 306 12.10 1.31 -10.74
C LEU A 306 12.46 2.00 -9.44
N GLN A 307 12.87 1.24 -8.43
CA GLN A 307 13.22 1.77 -7.11
C GLN A 307 14.49 1.11 -6.59
N ALA A 308 15.32 1.91 -5.95
CA ALA A 308 16.52 1.45 -5.25
C ALA A 308 16.54 2.03 -3.84
N GLU A 309 16.78 1.18 -2.83
CA GLU A 309 16.94 1.59 -1.44
C GLU A 309 18.17 0.96 -0.84
N TYR A 310 18.99 1.77 -0.17
CA TYR A 310 20.08 1.30 0.65
C TYR A 310 19.82 1.63 2.11
N ARG A 311 19.72 0.61 2.95
CA ARG A 311 19.37 0.69 4.37
C ARG A 311 20.58 0.40 5.23
N LEU A 312 20.79 1.27 6.23
CA LEU A 312 21.91 1.24 7.17
C LEU A 312 21.36 1.24 8.60
N PRO A 313 21.70 0.26 9.43
CA PRO A 313 21.43 0.37 10.85
C PRO A 313 22.35 1.45 11.44
N VAL A 314 21.77 2.39 12.15
CA VAL A 314 22.49 3.47 12.86
C VAL A 314 22.66 3.12 14.32
N TRP A 315 21.59 2.60 14.93
CA TRP A 315 21.53 2.05 16.29
C TRP A 315 20.56 0.87 16.31
N ASP A 316 20.52 0.15 17.42
CA ASP A 316 19.66 -1.03 17.59
C ASP A 316 18.18 -0.77 17.25
N LEU A 317 17.71 0.47 17.44
CA LEU A 317 16.34 0.89 17.19
C LEU A 317 16.18 1.82 15.98
N LEU A 318 17.28 2.27 15.35
CA LEU A 318 17.22 3.25 14.26
C LEU A 318 17.93 2.75 13.01
N GLU A 319 17.23 2.86 11.90
CA GLU A 319 17.72 2.58 10.56
C GLU A 319 17.64 3.85 9.70
N ALA A 320 18.72 4.22 9.05
CA ALA A 320 18.75 5.23 8.00
C ALA A 320 18.59 4.55 6.62
N THR A 321 17.94 5.23 5.70
CA THR A 321 17.80 4.76 4.31
C THR A 321 18.12 5.89 3.37
N VAL A 322 18.85 5.62 2.30
CA VAL A 322 18.90 6.47 1.10
C VAL A 322 18.22 5.75 -0.04
N PHE A 323 17.50 6.48 -0.88
CA PHE A 323 16.74 5.89 -1.96
C PHE A 323 16.71 6.74 -3.22
N GLY A 324 16.40 6.09 -4.35
CA GLY A 324 16.09 6.73 -5.62
C GLY A 324 14.99 5.96 -6.32
N ASP A 325 14.04 6.69 -6.88
CA ASP A 325 12.91 6.14 -7.63
C ASP A 325 12.93 6.72 -9.05
N ALA A 326 12.56 5.93 -10.05
CA ALA A 326 12.40 6.36 -11.42
C ALA A 326 11.18 5.68 -12.04
N GLY A 327 10.38 6.43 -12.81
CA GLY A 327 9.19 5.83 -13.42
C GLY A 327 8.49 6.72 -14.43
N LYS A 328 7.61 6.12 -15.19
CA LYS A 328 6.73 6.82 -16.13
C LYS A 328 5.39 6.13 -16.25
N VAL A 329 4.39 6.90 -16.63
CA VAL A 329 3.10 6.40 -17.10
C VAL A 329 2.98 6.62 -18.60
N ALA A 330 2.19 5.81 -19.29
CA ALA A 330 2.04 5.91 -20.74
C ALA A 330 0.67 5.43 -21.21
N PRO A 331 0.10 6.05 -22.27
CA PRO A 331 -1.16 5.61 -22.86
C PRO A 331 -1.00 4.28 -23.62
N ARG A 332 0.17 4.02 -24.20
CA ARG A 332 0.50 2.79 -24.93
C ARG A 332 1.65 2.06 -24.25
N SER A 333 1.59 0.74 -24.27
CA SER A 333 2.68 -0.09 -23.74
C SER A 333 3.99 0.02 -24.53
N SER A 334 3.94 0.40 -25.80
CA SER A 334 5.12 0.69 -26.63
C SER A 334 5.92 1.90 -26.12
N ASP A 335 5.28 2.80 -25.37
CA ASP A 335 5.87 4.03 -24.89
C ASP A 335 6.53 3.84 -23.50
N LEU A 336 6.47 2.61 -22.94
CA LEU A 336 7.14 2.22 -21.70
C LEU A 336 8.60 1.82 -21.97
N ASP A 337 9.41 2.76 -22.34
CA ASP A 337 10.86 2.63 -22.44
C ASP A 337 11.57 3.25 -21.24
N LEU A 338 12.88 3.21 -21.22
CA LEU A 338 13.72 3.80 -20.15
C LEU A 338 14.10 5.26 -20.41
N THR A 339 13.49 5.91 -21.40
CA THR A 339 13.71 7.33 -21.70
C THR A 339 12.68 8.19 -20.97
N ASP A 340 13.03 9.44 -20.70
CA ASP A 340 12.13 10.45 -20.08
C ASP A 340 11.44 9.97 -18.78
N LEU A 341 12.12 9.15 -17.99
CA LEU A 341 11.64 8.75 -16.69
C LEU A 341 11.59 9.96 -15.73
N ARG A 342 10.48 10.10 -15.02
CA ARG A 342 10.44 10.97 -13.83
C ARG A 342 11.26 10.30 -12.75
N HIS A 343 12.11 11.05 -12.07
CA HIS A 343 13.01 10.53 -11.05
C HIS A 343 12.98 11.40 -9.81
N ASP A 344 13.22 10.78 -8.71
CA ASP A 344 13.42 11.42 -7.42
C ASP A 344 14.46 10.68 -6.59
N PHE A 345 14.88 11.30 -5.51
CA PHE A 345 15.77 10.72 -4.53
C PHE A 345 15.44 11.27 -3.14
N GLY A 346 15.92 10.58 -2.13
CA GLY A 346 15.67 11.02 -0.77
C GLY A 346 16.36 10.16 0.27
N PHE A 347 16.00 10.46 1.51
CA PHE A 347 16.47 9.70 2.67
C PHE A 347 15.33 9.50 3.66
N SER A 348 15.50 8.49 4.51
CA SER A 348 14.52 8.18 5.55
C SER A 348 15.21 7.81 6.84
N VAL A 349 14.48 8.02 7.93
CA VAL A 349 14.84 7.48 9.24
C VAL A 349 13.68 6.62 9.72
N SER A 350 13.99 5.39 10.13
CA SER A 350 13.02 4.42 10.60
C SER A 350 13.30 4.02 12.04
N VAL A 351 12.24 3.93 12.84
CA VAL A 351 12.29 3.29 14.17
C VAL A 351 11.97 1.81 13.98
N MET A 352 12.86 0.94 14.45
CA MET A 352 12.78 -0.50 14.29
C MET A 352 12.45 -1.17 15.63
N GLU A 353 11.65 -2.21 15.62
CA GLU A 353 11.48 -3.15 16.71
C GLU A 353 11.52 -4.57 16.17
N SER A 354 12.43 -5.39 16.67
CA SER A 354 12.61 -6.77 16.18
C SER A 354 12.68 -6.86 14.65
N TRP A 355 13.43 -5.92 14.05
CA TRP A 355 13.67 -5.80 12.61
C TRP A 355 12.43 -5.41 11.76
N ARG A 356 11.36 -4.96 12.42
CA ARG A 356 10.16 -4.41 11.76
C ARG A 356 10.13 -2.90 11.93
N THR A 357 9.86 -2.19 10.85
CA THR A 357 9.64 -0.74 10.89
C THR A 357 8.36 -0.44 11.67
N LYS A 358 8.47 0.33 12.75
CA LYS A 358 7.34 0.81 13.55
C LYS A 358 6.91 2.22 13.16
N ALA A 359 7.87 3.05 12.81
CA ALA A 359 7.62 4.38 12.28
C ALA A 359 8.74 4.73 11.30
N ARG A 360 8.41 5.48 10.27
CA ARG A 360 9.36 5.96 9.27
C ARG A 360 9.00 7.36 8.83
N VAL A 361 10.01 8.19 8.68
CA VAL A 361 9.92 9.53 8.09
C VAL A 361 10.76 9.53 6.82
N ASP A 362 10.14 9.82 5.70
CA ASP A 362 10.80 9.98 4.41
C ASP A 362 10.89 11.46 4.05
N VAL A 363 12.04 11.89 3.55
CA VAL A 363 12.24 13.19 2.91
C VAL A 363 12.70 12.93 1.48
N ALA A 364 11.90 13.33 0.51
CA ALA A 364 12.11 13.05 -0.90
C ALA A 364 12.11 14.34 -1.73
N PHE A 365 12.91 14.37 -2.77
CA PHE A 365 13.11 15.52 -3.66
C PHE A 365 12.78 15.09 -5.09
N GLY A 366 11.67 15.57 -5.61
CA GLY A 366 11.23 15.32 -6.99
C GLY A 366 11.61 16.47 -7.93
N SER A 367 11.88 16.13 -9.16
CA SER A 367 12.20 17.11 -10.21
C SER A 367 11.01 18.05 -10.46
N GLY A 368 11.15 19.32 -10.09
CA GLY A 368 10.17 20.38 -10.32
C GLY A 368 9.03 20.48 -9.30
N GLU A 369 8.99 19.66 -8.26
CA GLU A 369 7.93 19.70 -7.22
C GLU A 369 8.46 20.01 -5.80
N GLY A 370 9.78 20.16 -5.64
CA GLY A 370 10.40 20.49 -4.36
C GLY A 370 10.58 19.29 -3.43
N ALA A 371 10.57 19.57 -2.12
CA ALA A 371 10.71 18.54 -1.09
C ALA A 371 9.36 18.07 -0.58
N HIS A 372 9.23 16.76 -0.38
CA HIS A 372 8.08 16.13 0.23
C HIS A 372 8.49 15.37 1.48
N ILE A 373 7.70 15.49 2.54
CA ILE A 373 7.91 14.77 3.80
C ILE A 373 6.71 13.87 4.03
N PHE A 374 6.99 12.59 4.31
CA PHE A 374 5.96 11.60 4.57
C PHE A 374 6.24 10.89 5.88
N PHE A 375 5.16 10.56 6.57
CA PHE A 375 5.18 9.75 7.79
C PHE A 375 4.45 8.45 7.52
N SER A 376 5.07 7.34 7.83
CA SER A 376 4.44 6.03 7.79
C SER A 376 4.60 5.32 9.14
N PHE A 377 3.56 4.62 9.52
CA PHE A 377 3.54 3.82 10.74
C PHE A 377 3.32 2.37 10.37
N GLY A 378 4.20 1.50 10.81
CA GLY A 378 4.03 0.07 10.73
C GLY A 378 2.89 -0.42 11.62
N ARG A 379 2.47 -1.66 11.45
CA ARG A 379 1.55 -2.28 12.40
C ARG A 379 2.18 -2.25 13.79
N LEU A 380 1.46 -1.72 14.78
CA LEU A 380 1.86 -1.75 16.18
C LEU A 380 1.74 -3.15 16.80
N THR A 381 1.08 -4.06 16.08
CA THR A 381 0.95 -5.48 16.43
C THR A 381 2.05 -6.34 15.78
N PRO A 382 2.50 -7.42 16.44
CA PRO A 382 3.54 -8.32 15.98
C PRO A 382 3.17 -9.08 14.69
#